data_411280136b749214f12ba005b606e514
#
_entry.id   411280136b749214f12ba005b606e514
#
_cell.length_a   1.000
_cell.length_b   1.000
_cell.length_c   1.000
_cell.angle_alpha   90.00
_cell.angle_beta   90.00
_cell.angle_gamma   90.00
#
_symmetry.space_group_name_H-M   'P 1'
#
loop_
_entity.id
_entity.type
_entity.pdbx_description
1 polymer ?
#
loop_
_entity_poly.entity_id
_entity_poly.type
_entity_poly.pdbx_seq_one_letter_code
_entity_poly.pdbx_strand_id
1 'polypeptide(L)'
;SIELAQKYASPVISCDSRQIYKEMEIGTAVPDASQLAAAKHYFIRDHSVEQLYTAGIYEMEALELIENLFAQGHDTLVMSGGSMFYIDAVCRGLDNTPKGIPELREELLKRLREEGVEALAEELRLLDYESYKSMDISNGQRLVRALEVCKGYGKPFSSYKTFTPKVRSFEIEKIGLRRSREELYRRINRRVAEMLDRGLIEEVRSLKKFRNLTALQTVGYKEVFEYFDSQERPADEVLSLDRTVETIQLNTRHYAKRQMTWWRRDAGIRWIDI
;
A
#
# COMPACT_ATOMS: atom_id res chain seq x y z
N SER A 1 -0.49 2.68 18.67
CA SER A 1 0.32 3.85 18.24
C SER A 1 0.07 5.07 19.12
N ILE A 2 -1.18 5.45 19.37
CA ILE A 2 -1.54 6.65 20.15
C ILE A 2 -0.94 6.61 21.56
N GLU A 3 -1.06 5.51 22.28
CA GLU A 3 -0.46 5.35 23.61
C GLU A 3 1.07 5.57 23.62
N LEU A 4 1.75 5.07 22.59
CA LEU A 4 3.19 5.32 22.42
C LEU A 4 3.47 6.77 22.07
N ALA A 5 2.67 7.38 21.20
CA ALA A 5 2.79 8.79 20.85
C ALA A 5 2.64 9.69 22.08
N GLN A 6 1.65 9.43 22.92
CA GLN A 6 1.45 10.14 24.18
C GLN A 6 2.61 9.92 25.18
N LYS A 7 3.07 8.66 25.30
CA LYS A 7 4.18 8.30 26.19
C LYS A 7 5.48 9.05 25.85
N TYR A 8 5.76 9.22 24.56
CA TYR A 8 6.99 9.84 24.08
C TYR A 8 6.82 11.29 23.63
N ALA A 9 5.66 11.91 23.90
CA ALA A 9 5.32 13.25 23.39
C ALA A 9 5.58 13.41 21.90
N SER A 10 5.31 12.35 21.11
CA SER A 10 5.55 12.23 19.69
C SER A 10 4.26 12.40 18.90
N PRO A 11 4.29 12.96 17.70
CA PRO A 11 3.22 12.72 16.73
C PRO A 11 3.25 11.27 16.23
N VAL A 12 2.17 10.86 15.56
CA VAL A 12 2.09 9.61 14.80
C VAL A 12 2.38 9.90 13.33
N ILE A 13 3.38 9.26 12.76
CA ILE A 13 3.68 9.30 11.32
C ILE A 13 3.04 8.06 10.71
N SER A 14 1.95 8.24 9.94
CA SER A 14 1.28 7.11 9.30
C SER A 14 2.11 6.58 8.13
N CYS A 15 2.32 5.26 8.10
CA CYS A 15 2.89 4.56 6.96
C CYS A 15 1.86 3.63 6.30
N ASP A 16 0.63 4.09 6.18
CA ASP A 16 -0.43 3.44 5.41
C ASP A 16 -0.61 4.13 4.06
N SER A 17 -0.39 3.37 2.97
CA SER A 17 -0.43 3.88 1.60
C SER A 17 -1.84 4.18 1.08
N ARG A 18 -2.87 4.05 1.91
CA ARG A 18 -4.26 4.30 1.55
C ARG A 18 -4.91 5.36 2.43
N GLN A 19 -4.60 5.40 3.72
CA GLN A 19 -5.09 6.43 4.64
C GLN A 19 -4.62 7.86 4.29
N ILE A 20 -3.63 7.97 3.42
CA ILE A 20 -3.10 9.25 2.94
C ILE A 20 -4.11 10.01 2.04
N TYR A 21 -5.07 9.32 1.42
CA TYR A 21 -6.00 9.92 0.47
C TYR A 21 -7.24 10.52 1.14
N LYS A 22 -7.56 11.77 0.80
CA LYS A 22 -8.68 12.55 1.36
C LYS A 22 -10.04 11.90 1.16
N GLU A 23 -10.22 11.30 0.01
CA GLU A 23 -11.49 10.75 -0.45
C GLU A 23 -11.75 9.32 0.05
N MET A 24 -10.75 8.68 0.69
CA MET A 24 -10.78 7.29 1.12
C MET A 24 -10.75 7.19 2.64
N GLU A 25 -11.89 7.32 3.29
CA GLU A 25 -11.99 7.38 4.76
C GLU A 25 -12.42 6.04 5.37
N ILE A 26 -13.59 5.54 4.95
CA ILE A 26 -14.23 4.38 5.57
C ILE A 26 -13.48 3.10 5.21
N GLY A 27 -13.26 2.86 3.92
CA GLY A 27 -12.61 1.65 3.44
C GLY A 27 -11.13 1.52 3.81
N THR A 28 -10.49 2.61 4.21
CA THR A 28 -9.10 2.61 4.72
C THR A 28 -9.02 2.60 6.24
N ALA A 29 -10.16 2.74 6.92
CA ALA A 29 -10.26 2.86 8.37
C ALA A 29 -9.33 3.94 8.94
N VAL A 30 -9.45 5.14 8.41
CA VAL A 30 -8.80 6.35 8.95
C VAL A 30 -9.11 6.47 10.45
N PRO A 31 -8.15 6.91 11.29
CA PRO A 31 -8.40 7.21 12.69
C PRO A 31 -9.60 8.15 12.86
N ASP A 32 -10.46 7.85 13.81
CA ASP A 32 -11.63 8.68 14.12
C ASP A 32 -11.24 10.01 14.79
N ALA A 33 -12.23 10.90 14.95
CA ALA A 33 -12.01 12.23 15.52
C ALA A 33 -11.38 12.19 16.92
N SER A 34 -11.75 11.21 17.74
CA SER A 34 -11.20 11.05 19.09
C SER A 34 -9.73 10.62 19.05
N GLN A 35 -9.39 9.74 18.15
CA GLN A 35 -8.02 9.28 17.92
C GLN A 35 -7.13 10.38 17.34
N LEU A 36 -7.65 11.18 16.40
CA LEU A 36 -6.94 12.32 15.83
C LEU A 36 -6.73 13.45 16.86
N ALA A 37 -7.67 13.65 17.77
CA ALA A 37 -7.55 14.61 18.87
C ALA A 37 -6.54 14.14 19.94
N ALA A 38 -6.37 12.84 20.13
CA ALA A 38 -5.50 12.26 21.15
C ALA A 38 -4.00 12.35 20.80
N ALA A 39 -3.64 12.43 19.54
CA ALA A 39 -2.27 12.63 19.05
C ALA A 39 -2.30 13.27 17.66
N LYS A 40 -1.32 14.14 17.36
CA LYS A 40 -1.15 14.67 16.03
C LYS A 40 -0.74 13.54 15.05
N HIS A 41 -1.41 13.45 13.90
CA HIS A 41 -1.09 12.48 12.86
C HIS A 41 -0.60 13.20 11.60
N TYR A 42 0.38 12.60 10.93
CA TYR A 42 0.87 13.01 9.61
C TYR A 42 0.58 11.91 8.60
N PHE A 43 0.45 12.26 7.34
CA PHE A 43 0.11 11.37 6.22
C PHE A 43 -1.26 10.69 6.39
N ILE A 44 -2.23 11.44 6.93
CA ILE A 44 -3.63 11.04 7.02
C ILE A 44 -4.47 12.07 6.27
N ARG A 45 -5.11 11.64 5.17
CA ARG A 45 -6.05 12.44 4.38
C ARG A 45 -5.49 13.78 3.91
N ASP A 46 -4.25 13.82 3.47
CA ASP A 46 -3.58 15.05 3.03
C ASP A 46 -3.35 15.11 1.51
N HIS A 47 -3.55 14.00 0.78
CA HIS A 47 -3.42 13.90 -0.67
C HIS A 47 -4.73 13.54 -1.36
N SER A 48 -4.92 13.96 -2.63
CA SER A 48 -6.05 13.51 -3.44
C SER A 48 -5.74 12.19 -4.15
N VAL A 49 -6.77 11.35 -4.39
CA VAL A 49 -6.64 10.13 -5.20
C VAL A 49 -6.17 10.40 -6.63
N GLU A 50 -6.34 11.62 -7.13
CA GLU A 50 -5.89 12.05 -8.47
C GLU A 50 -4.37 12.31 -8.52
N GLN A 51 -3.74 12.50 -7.37
CA GLN A 51 -2.30 12.72 -7.30
C GLN A 51 -1.54 11.39 -7.35
N LEU A 52 -0.51 11.33 -8.19
CA LEU A 52 0.39 10.20 -8.19
C LEU A 52 1.24 10.23 -6.91
N TYR A 53 0.97 9.33 -5.99
CA TYR A 53 1.74 9.19 -4.75
C TYR A 53 2.42 7.84 -4.69
N THR A 54 3.75 7.83 -4.60
CA THR A 54 4.58 6.63 -4.69
C THR A 54 5.36 6.42 -3.39
N ALA A 55 5.90 5.22 -3.19
CA ALA A 55 6.77 4.94 -2.04
C ALA A 55 8.04 5.82 -2.05
N GLY A 56 8.52 6.24 -3.22
CA GLY A 56 9.67 7.16 -3.33
C GLY A 56 9.32 8.58 -2.90
N ILE A 57 8.11 9.07 -3.22
CA ILE A 57 7.62 10.37 -2.73
C ILE A 57 7.45 10.30 -1.22
N TYR A 58 6.81 9.23 -0.73
CA TYR A 58 6.66 9.00 0.72
C TYR A 58 8.01 8.95 1.44
N GLU A 59 9.03 8.27 0.88
CA GLU A 59 10.39 8.23 1.46
C GLU A 59 10.94 9.64 1.66
N MET A 60 10.88 10.48 0.62
CA MET A 60 11.41 11.84 0.68
C MET A 60 10.67 12.70 1.71
N GLU A 61 9.34 12.76 1.63
CA GLU A 61 8.51 13.58 2.51
C GLU A 61 8.55 13.10 3.97
N ALA A 62 8.54 11.78 4.19
CA ALA A 62 8.64 11.23 5.54
C ALA A 62 9.99 11.47 6.20
N LEU A 63 11.09 11.38 5.44
CA LEU A 63 12.42 11.68 5.97
C LEU A 63 12.59 13.18 6.27
N GLU A 64 12.12 14.05 5.40
CA GLU A 64 12.11 15.50 5.64
C GLU A 64 11.30 15.84 6.90
N LEU A 65 10.13 15.25 7.04
CA LEU A 65 9.29 15.43 8.24
C LEU A 65 10.00 14.93 9.51
N ILE A 66 10.62 13.76 9.46
CA ILE A 66 11.36 13.17 10.59
C ILE A 66 12.51 14.08 11.02
N GLU A 67 13.31 14.58 10.07
CA GLU A 67 14.42 15.49 10.35
C GLU A 67 13.91 16.80 10.97
N ASN A 68 12.84 17.37 10.43
CA ASN A 68 12.22 18.58 10.97
C ASN A 68 11.68 18.38 12.39
N LEU A 69 11.08 17.23 12.69
CA LEU A 69 10.57 16.93 14.03
C LEU A 69 11.70 16.74 15.05
N PHE A 70 12.79 16.07 14.68
CA PHE A 70 13.98 16.00 15.53
C PHE A 70 14.60 17.37 15.78
N ALA A 71 14.67 18.23 14.75
CA ALA A 71 15.16 19.60 14.89
C ALA A 71 14.24 20.47 15.79
N GLN A 72 12.96 20.14 15.91
CA GLN A 72 12.01 20.77 16.85
C GLN A 72 12.14 20.25 18.30
N GLY A 73 13.05 19.31 18.57
CA GLY A 73 13.34 18.82 19.91
C GLY A 73 12.58 17.54 20.30
N HIS A 74 11.99 16.81 19.33
CA HIS A 74 11.51 15.46 19.62
C HIS A 74 12.68 14.49 19.74
N ASP A 75 12.74 13.71 20.83
CA ASP A 75 13.77 12.67 21.03
C ASP A 75 13.37 11.32 20.42
N THR A 76 12.09 11.08 20.29
CA THR A 76 11.51 9.83 19.78
C THR A 76 10.32 10.14 18.89
N LEU A 77 10.23 9.46 17.75
CA LEU A 77 9.10 9.58 16.83
C LEU A 77 8.43 8.22 16.65
N VAL A 78 7.08 8.22 16.59
CA VAL A 78 6.28 7.01 16.42
C VAL A 78 5.78 6.91 14.98
N MET A 79 6.32 5.96 14.22
CA MET A 79 5.81 5.61 12.90
C MET A 79 4.91 4.37 13.00
N SER A 80 3.70 4.42 12.44
CA SER A 80 2.70 3.35 12.56
C SER A 80 1.98 3.10 11.26
N GLY A 81 1.78 1.82 10.93
CA GLY A 81 1.01 1.41 9.75
C GLY A 81 1.37 0.01 9.28
N GLY A 82 0.89 -0.35 8.09
CA GLY A 82 1.02 -1.70 7.55
C GLY A 82 1.52 -1.78 6.11
N SER A 83 1.85 -0.67 5.47
CA SER A 83 2.34 -0.66 4.10
C SER A 83 3.83 -0.99 4.06
N MET A 84 4.12 -2.24 3.76
CA MET A 84 5.47 -2.83 3.80
C MET A 84 6.49 -1.98 3.03
N PHE A 85 6.12 -1.53 1.83
CA PHE A 85 7.01 -0.72 0.98
C PHE A 85 7.28 0.68 1.56
N TYR A 86 6.30 1.30 2.24
CA TYR A 86 6.49 2.61 2.87
C TYR A 86 7.43 2.51 4.07
N ILE A 87 7.24 1.46 4.89
CA ILE A 87 8.11 1.21 6.04
C ILE A 87 9.54 0.92 5.59
N ASP A 88 9.71 0.04 4.59
CA ASP A 88 11.05 -0.26 4.07
C ASP A 88 11.71 0.95 3.40
N ALA A 89 10.93 1.80 2.71
CA ALA A 89 11.43 3.04 2.12
C ALA A 89 12.04 3.96 3.16
N VAL A 90 11.37 4.17 4.29
CA VAL A 90 11.91 4.99 5.38
C VAL A 90 13.05 4.27 6.11
N CYS A 91 12.89 2.98 6.43
CA CYS A 91 13.86 2.27 7.27
C CYS A 91 15.16 1.89 6.55
N ARG A 92 15.06 1.48 5.29
CA ARG A 92 16.19 0.95 4.50
C ARG A 92 16.55 1.78 3.30
N GLY A 93 15.62 2.63 2.85
CA GLY A 93 15.71 3.34 1.59
C GLY A 93 15.30 2.48 0.40
N LEU A 94 14.89 3.14 -0.66
CA LEU A 94 14.63 2.49 -1.94
C LEU A 94 15.88 2.60 -2.82
N ASP A 95 16.04 1.61 -3.70
CA ASP A 95 17.05 1.68 -4.74
C ASP A 95 16.80 2.90 -5.65
N ASN A 96 17.86 3.52 -6.14
CA ASN A 96 17.78 4.70 -7.01
C ASN A 96 17.33 4.32 -8.43
N THR A 97 16.11 3.78 -8.53
CA THR A 97 15.51 3.48 -9.84
C THR A 97 15.07 4.78 -10.52
N PRO A 98 15.20 4.89 -11.84
CA PRO A 98 14.78 6.08 -12.60
C PRO A 98 13.32 6.43 -12.36
N LYS A 99 12.94 7.70 -12.57
CA LYS A 99 11.54 8.14 -12.47
C LYS A 99 10.66 7.39 -13.47
N GLY A 100 9.37 7.29 -13.18
CA GLY A 100 8.39 6.78 -14.13
C GLY A 100 8.25 7.71 -15.33
N ILE A 101 7.91 7.13 -16.48
CA ILE A 101 7.59 7.84 -17.73
C ILE A 101 6.09 7.64 -17.98
N PRO A 102 5.23 8.62 -17.67
CA PRO A 102 3.77 8.44 -17.66
C PRO A 102 3.23 7.88 -18.98
N GLU A 103 3.69 8.41 -20.11
CA GLU A 103 3.21 8.01 -21.45
C GLU A 103 3.56 6.56 -21.77
N LEU A 104 4.80 6.15 -21.48
CA LEU A 104 5.24 4.77 -21.68
C LEU A 104 4.54 3.80 -20.71
N ARG A 105 4.31 4.26 -19.48
CA ARG A 105 3.57 3.48 -18.50
C ARG A 105 2.13 3.23 -18.94
N GLU A 106 1.47 4.25 -19.47
CA GLU A 106 0.10 4.12 -19.99
C GLU A 106 0.03 3.14 -21.17
N GLU A 107 0.98 3.24 -22.11
CA GLU A 107 1.12 2.30 -23.22
C GLU A 107 1.29 0.86 -22.70
N LEU A 108 2.21 0.62 -21.77
CA LEU A 108 2.47 -0.70 -21.20
C LEU A 108 1.26 -1.24 -20.41
N LEU A 109 0.52 -0.39 -19.71
CA LEU A 109 -0.71 -0.78 -19.04
C LEU A 109 -1.83 -1.13 -20.03
N LYS A 110 -1.91 -0.45 -21.16
CA LYS A 110 -2.82 -0.80 -22.25
C LYS A 110 -2.45 -2.17 -22.82
N ARG A 111 -1.20 -2.38 -23.16
CA ARG A 111 -0.68 -3.66 -23.66
C ARG A 111 -0.92 -4.81 -22.67
N LEU A 112 -0.73 -4.56 -21.36
CA LEU A 112 -1.03 -5.56 -20.33
C LEU A 112 -2.50 -6.02 -20.35
N ARG A 113 -3.44 -5.10 -20.66
CA ARG A 113 -4.87 -5.45 -20.78
C ARG A 113 -5.20 -6.19 -22.07
N GLU A 114 -4.53 -5.84 -23.17
CA GLU A 114 -4.82 -6.37 -24.53
C GLU A 114 -4.07 -7.65 -24.83
N GLU A 115 -2.79 -7.73 -24.45
CA GLU A 115 -1.87 -8.83 -24.79
C GLU A 115 -1.70 -9.84 -23.64
N GLY A 116 -2.06 -9.46 -22.41
CA GLY A 116 -1.88 -10.30 -21.25
C GLY A 116 -0.51 -10.18 -20.59
N VAL A 117 -0.36 -10.89 -19.46
CA VAL A 117 0.85 -10.84 -18.63
C VAL A 117 2.01 -11.62 -19.28
N GLU A 118 1.70 -12.66 -20.02
CA GLU A 118 2.67 -13.55 -20.64
C GLU A 118 3.49 -12.85 -21.73
N ALA A 119 2.83 -12.04 -22.57
CA ALA A 119 3.50 -11.26 -23.62
C ALA A 119 4.52 -10.27 -23.03
N LEU A 120 4.13 -9.56 -21.98
CA LEU A 120 5.01 -8.62 -21.31
C LEU A 120 6.14 -9.33 -20.55
N ALA A 121 5.88 -10.49 -19.98
CA ALA A 121 6.90 -11.29 -19.30
C ALA A 121 7.97 -11.78 -20.29
N GLU A 122 7.56 -12.22 -21.49
CA GLU A 122 8.51 -12.64 -22.52
C GLU A 122 9.35 -11.46 -23.03
N GLU A 123 8.76 -10.28 -23.21
CA GLU A 123 9.53 -9.07 -23.55
C GLU A 123 10.55 -8.72 -22.46
N LEU A 124 10.16 -8.82 -21.18
CA LEU A 124 11.09 -8.60 -20.07
C LEU A 124 12.20 -9.65 -20.04
N ARG A 125 11.93 -10.90 -20.38
CA ARG A 125 12.93 -11.97 -20.48
C ARG A 125 14.05 -11.62 -21.46
N LEU A 126 13.70 -10.95 -22.58
CA LEU A 126 14.66 -10.52 -23.59
C LEU A 126 15.45 -9.27 -23.18
N LEU A 127 14.82 -8.33 -22.46
CA LEU A 127 15.43 -7.07 -22.08
C LEU A 127 16.19 -7.12 -20.74
N ASP A 128 15.73 -7.97 -19.81
CA ASP A 128 16.29 -8.11 -18.47
C ASP A 128 15.98 -9.49 -17.87
N TYR A 129 16.77 -10.48 -18.26
CA TYR A 129 16.60 -11.86 -17.81
C TYR A 129 16.71 -12.02 -16.28
N GLU A 130 17.57 -11.24 -15.63
CA GLU A 130 17.74 -11.29 -14.17
C GLU A 130 16.49 -10.82 -13.44
N SER A 131 15.84 -9.76 -13.93
CA SER A 131 14.55 -9.33 -13.38
C SER A 131 13.46 -10.35 -13.67
N TYR A 132 13.38 -10.90 -14.89
CA TYR A 132 12.43 -11.96 -15.24
C TYR A 132 12.55 -13.16 -14.30
N LYS A 133 13.76 -13.63 -14.02
CA LYS A 133 14.02 -14.80 -13.16
C LYS A 133 13.71 -14.54 -11.68
N SER A 134 13.94 -13.32 -11.20
CA SER A 134 13.89 -13.00 -9.77
C SER A 134 12.57 -12.42 -9.29
N MET A 135 11.72 -11.93 -10.22
CA MET A 135 10.45 -11.31 -9.84
C MET A 135 9.26 -12.24 -10.04
N ASP A 136 8.17 -11.93 -9.37
CA ASP A 136 6.86 -12.54 -9.64
C ASP A 136 6.33 -12.01 -10.99
N ILE A 137 6.49 -12.78 -12.03
CA ILE A 137 6.07 -12.43 -13.40
C ILE A 137 4.54 -12.42 -13.58
N SER A 138 3.78 -13.02 -12.67
CA SER A 138 2.31 -12.92 -12.68
C SER A 138 1.80 -11.54 -12.25
N ASN A 139 2.68 -10.73 -11.66
CA ASN A 139 2.35 -9.37 -11.21
C ASN A 139 2.56 -8.36 -12.35
N GLY A 140 1.49 -8.10 -13.12
CA GLY A 140 1.51 -7.18 -14.26
C GLY A 140 2.04 -5.78 -13.94
N GLN A 141 1.77 -5.24 -12.73
CA GLN A 141 2.29 -3.92 -12.32
C GLN A 141 3.81 -3.91 -12.15
N ARG A 142 4.39 -5.02 -11.68
CA ARG A 142 5.84 -5.16 -11.57
C ARG A 142 6.48 -5.33 -12.94
N LEU A 143 5.84 -6.10 -13.84
CA LEU A 143 6.29 -6.23 -15.24
C LEU A 143 6.29 -4.87 -15.93
N VAL A 144 5.17 -4.14 -15.86
CA VAL A 144 5.06 -2.78 -16.43
C VAL A 144 6.18 -1.89 -15.91
N ARG A 145 6.45 -1.91 -14.60
CA ARG A 145 7.52 -1.09 -14.01
C ARG A 145 8.91 -1.48 -14.52
N ALA A 146 9.20 -2.76 -14.62
CA ALA A 146 10.49 -3.24 -15.11
C ALA A 146 10.69 -2.86 -16.59
N LEU A 147 9.67 -3.08 -17.42
CA LEU A 147 9.68 -2.73 -18.85
C LEU A 147 9.78 -1.22 -19.07
N GLU A 148 9.05 -0.42 -18.26
CA GLU A 148 9.13 1.05 -18.29
C GLU A 148 10.58 1.53 -18.11
N VAL A 149 11.32 0.94 -17.18
CA VAL A 149 12.72 1.28 -16.94
C VAL A 149 13.60 0.77 -18.10
N CYS A 150 13.46 -0.47 -18.50
CA CYS A 150 14.26 -1.04 -19.58
C CYS A 150 14.10 -0.26 -20.89
N LYS A 151 12.86 0.02 -21.28
CA LYS A 151 12.56 0.72 -22.55
C LYS A 151 12.84 2.22 -22.47
N GLY A 152 12.51 2.85 -21.35
CA GLY A 152 12.63 4.28 -21.21
C GLY A 152 14.07 4.77 -20.98
N TYR A 153 14.92 3.92 -20.41
CA TYR A 153 16.30 4.30 -20.07
C TYR A 153 17.38 3.45 -20.75
N GLY A 154 16.97 2.44 -21.52
CA GLY A 154 17.89 1.60 -22.28
C GLY A 154 18.83 0.74 -21.43
N LYS A 155 18.48 0.50 -20.14
CA LYS A 155 19.26 -0.31 -19.20
C LYS A 155 18.37 -1.31 -18.49
N PRO A 156 18.86 -2.52 -18.18
CA PRO A 156 18.10 -3.51 -17.40
C PRO A 156 17.65 -2.93 -16.05
N PHE A 157 16.40 -3.21 -15.69
CA PHE A 157 15.88 -2.80 -14.37
C PHE A 157 16.66 -3.42 -13.21
N SER A 158 17.17 -4.65 -13.41
CA SER A 158 18.06 -5.34 -12.44
C SER A 158 19.33 -4.54 -12.13
N SER A 159 19.86 -3.77 -13.08
CA SER A 159 21.07 -2.96 -12.87
C SER A 159 20.90 -1.83 -11.85
N TYR A 160 19.68 -1.45 -11.55
CA TYR A 160 19.36 -0.44 -10.52
C TYR A 160 19.07 -1.05 -9.14
N LYS A 161 18.96 -2.37 -9.03
CA LYS A 161 18.70 -3.07 -7.78
C LYS A 161 20.00 -3.35 -7.06
N THR A 162 20.40 -2.45 -6.18
CA THR A 162 21.61 -2.61 -5.36
C THR A 162 21.35 -3.36 -4.07
N PHE A 163 20.08 -3.32 -3.57
CA PHE A 163 19.68 -3.88 -2.27
C PHE A 163 20.53 -3.36 -1.10
N THR A 164 21.22 -2.26 -1.28
CA THR A 164 22.09 -1.68 -0.26
C THR A 164 21.26 -0.74 0.63
N PRO A 165 21.12 -1.06 1.94
CA PRO A 165 20.42 -0.17 2.85
C PRO A 165 21.11 1.20 2.93
N LYS A 166 20.32 2.26 2.83
CA LYS A 166 20.78 3.63 3.05
C LYS A 166 20.98 3.87 4.54
N VAL A 167 22.07 4.51 4.90
CA VAL A 167 22.32 4.94 6.28
C VAL A 167 21.33 6.04 6.65
N ARG A 168 20.72 5.94 7.84
CA ARG A 168 19.86 6.96 8.41
C ARG A 168 20.60 7.72 9.51
N SER A 169 20.25 8.99 9.71
CA SER A 169 20.79 9.84 10.77
C SER A 169 20.19 9.55 12.16
N PHE A 170 19.30 8.58 12.26
CA PHE A 170 18.59 8.20 13.48
C PHE A 170 18.54 6.67 13.66
N GLU A 171 18.37 6.24 14.90
CA GLU A 171 18.17 4.83 15.22
C GLU A 171 16.72 4.40 14.98
N ILE A 172 16.55 3.13 14.61
CA ILE A 172 15.24 2.56 14.28
C ILE A 172 15.00 1.32 15.14
N GLU A 173 14.00 1.40 16.03
CA GLU A 173 13.46 0.22 16.71
C GLU A 173 12.19 -0.25 15.98
N LYS A 174 12.16 -1.53 15.58
CA LYS A 174 11.02 -2.13 14.90
C LYS A 174 10.23 -3.03 15.83
N ILE A 175 8.96 -2.70 16.02
CA ILE A 175 8.03 -3.48 16.85
C ILE A 175 6.94 -4.05 15.95
N GLY A 176 6.82 -5.37 15.89
CA GLY A 176 5.76 -6.08 15.21
C GLY A 176 4.69 -6.54 16.19
N LEU A 177 3.43 -6.21 15.93
CA LEU A 177 2.30 -6.71 16.71
C LEU A 177 1.70 -7.94 16.03
N ARG A 178 1.47 -9.01 16.77
CA ARG A 178 0.84 -10.21 16.24
C ARG A 178 -0.26 -10.72 17.17
N ARG A 179 -1.21 -11.42 16.57
CA ARG A 179 -2.32 -12.09 17.24
C ARG A 179 -2.43 -13.52 16.77
N SER A 180 -3.16 -14.35 17.51
CA SER A 180 -3.58 -15.65 17.00
C SER A 180 -4.35 -15.47 15.68
N ARG A 181 -4.27 -16.47 14.81
CA ARG A 181 -4.96 -16.45 13.51
C ARG A 181 -6.47 -16.25 13.66
N GLU A 182 -7.04 -16.92 14.64
CA GLU A 182 -8.48 -16.86 14.91
C GLU A 182 -8.92 -15.47 15.33
N GLU A 183 -8.22 -14.87 16.29
CA GLU A 183 -8.51 -13.53 16.77
C GLU A 183 -8.31 -12.48 15.66
N LEU A 184 -7.26 -12.60 14.86
CA LEU A 184 -7.03 -11.71 13.72
C LEU A 184 -8.18 -11.79 12.72
N TYR A 185 -8.66 -13.00 12.39
CA TYR A 185 -9.75 -13.19 11.44
C TYR A 185 -11.08 -12.67 11.98
N ARG A 186 -11.34 -12.87 13.27
CA ARG A 186 -12.54 -12.32 13.94
C ARG A 186 -12.54 -10.78 13.87
N ARG A 187 -11.40 -10.14 14.13
CA ARG A 187 -11.25 -8.69 14.05
C ARG A 187 -11.39 -8.15 12.63
N ILE A 188 -10.83 -8.85 11.64
CA ILE A 188 -11.00 -8.49 10.22
C ILE A 188 -12.48 -8.52 9.85
N ASN A 189 -13.19 -9.59 10.19
CA ASN A 189 -14.61 -9.71 9.84
C ASN A 189 -15.45 -8.61 10.49
N ARG A 190 -15.23 -8.33 11.78
CA ARG A 190 -15.91 -7.26 12.50
C ARG A 190 -15.63 -5.90 11.86
N ARG A 191 -14.38 -5.60 11.54
CA ARG A 191 -13.99 -4.36 10.90
C ARG A 191 -14.67 -4.16 9.54
N VAL A 192 -14.81 -5.21 8.74
CA VAL A 192 -15.51 -5.13 7.46
C VAL A 192 -16.99 -4.83 7.66
N ALA A 193 -17.65 -5.45 8.65
CA ALA A 193 -19.04 -5.15 9.01
C ALA A 193 -19.18 -3.67 9.44
N GLU A 194 -18.32 -3.19 10.34
CA GLU A 194 -18.29 -1.78 10.77
C GLU A 194 -18.08 -0.80 9.61
N MET A 195 -17.28 -1.14 8.60
CA MET A 195 -17.12 -0.35 7.38
C MET A 195 -18.42 -0.25 6.57
N LEU A 196 -19.14 -1.35 6.42
CA LEU A 196 -20.43 -1.38 5.73
C LEU A 196 -21.47 -0.52 6.46
N ASP A 197 -21.59 -0.68 7.78
CA ASP A 197 -22.50 0.10 8.62
C ASP A 197 -22.21 1.61 8.55
N ARG A 198 -20.94 1.96 8.35
CA ARG A 198 -20.51 3.36 8.18
C ARG A 198 -20.70 3.90 6.76
N GLY A 199 -21.14 3.11 5.79
CA GLY A 199 -21.44 3.54 4.43
C GLY A 199 -20.29 3.31 3.43
N LEU A 200 -19.54 2.22 3.54
CA LEU A 200 -18.48 1.86 2.57
C LEU A 200 -18.99 1.83 1.13
N ILE A 201 -20.21 1.32 0.91
CA ILE A 201 -20.79 1.20 -0.43
C ILE A 201 -20.98 2.58 -1.07
N GLU A 202 -21.49 3.54 -0.31
CA GLU A 202 -21.73 4.93 -0.74
C GLU A 202 -20.42 5.67 -0.98
N GLU A 203 -19.41 5.46 -0.11
CA GLU A 203 -18.07 6.01 -0.32
C GLU A 203 -17.49 5.52 -1.66
N VAL A 204 -17.51 4.22 -1.90
CA VAL A 204 -16.98 3.65 -3.16
C VAL A 204 -17.79 4.12 -4.38
N ARG A 205 -19.11 4.24 -4.24
CA ARG A 205 -19.97 4.76 -5.31
C ARG A 205 -19.61 6.19 -5.70
N SER A 206 -19.32 7.03 -4.72
CA SER A 206 -18.89 8.43 -4.98
C SER A 206 -17.57 8.52 -5.74
N LEU A 207 -16.75 7.48 -5.63
CA LEU A 207 -15.42 7.37 -6.24
C LEU A 207 -15.42 6.64 -7.60
N LYS A 208 -16.60 6.28 -8.16
CA LYS A 208 -16.70 5.50 -9.40
C LYS A 208 -15.90 6.09 -10.57
N LYS A 209 -15.84 7.41 -10.69
CA LYS A 209 -15.08 8.11 -11.75
C LYS A 209 -13.56 7.89 -11.62
N PHE A 210 -13.07 7.61 -10.45
CA PHE A 210 -11.65 7.40 -10.14
C PHE A 210 -11.24 5.93 -10.08
N ARG A 211 -12.16 5.00 -10.33
CA ARG A 211 -11.97 3.55 -10.13
C ARG A 211 -10.68 2.96 -10.73
N ASN A 212 -10.21 3.52 -11.84
CA ASN A 212 -9.00 3.05 -12.53
C ASN A 212 -7.68 3.59 -11.94
N LEU A 213 -7.76 4.56 -11.03
CA LEU A 213 -6.57 5.10 -10.39
C LEU A 213 -5.96 4.08 -9.41
N THR A 214 -4.63 4.11 -9.30
CA THR A 214 -3.87 3.19 -8.44
C THR A 214 -4.32 3.24 -6.98
N ALA A 215 -4.76 4.40 -6.50
CA ALA A 215 -5.30 4.59 -5.14
C ALA A 215 -6.47 3.65 -4.86
N LEU A 216 -7.39 3.53 -5.82
CA LEU A 216 -8.63 2.74 -5.70
C LEU A 216 -8.42 1.24 -5.98
N GLN A 217 -7.24 0.84 -6.49
CA GLN A 217 -6.90 -0.55 -6.75
C GLN A 217 -6.47 -1.27 -5.44
N THR A 218 -7.37 -1.27 -4.45
CA THR A 218 -7.12 -1.81 -3.12
C THR A 218 -8.32 -2.61 -2.59
N VAL A 219 -8.07 -3.42 -1.57
CA VAL A 219 -9.10 -4.25 -0.91
C VAL A 219 -10.19 -3.35 -0.32
N GLY A 220 -11.42 -3.79 -0.44
CA GLY A 220 -12.63 -3.05 -0.06
C GLY A 220 -13.23 -2.27 -1.23
N TYR A 221 -12.40 -1.58 -2.01
CA TYR A 221 -12.87 -0.78 -3.14
C TYR A 221 -13.03 -1.62 -4.42
N LYS A 222 -12.07 -2.46 -4.73
CA LYS A 222 -12.14 -3.32 -5.93
C LYS A 222 -13.35 -4.23 -5.93
N GLU A 223 -13.60 -4.87 -4.81
CA GLU A 223 -14.70 -5.81 -4.64
C GLU A 223 -16.07 -5.10 -4.75
N VAL A 224 -16.17 -3.88 -4.24
CA VAL A 224 -17.41 -3.09 -4.37
C VAL A 224 -17.58 -2.57 -5.81
N PHE A 225 -16.52 -2.20 -6.52
CA PHE A 225 -16.62 -1.88 -7.94
C PHE A 225 -17.07 -3.10 -8.75
N GLU A 226 -16.53 -4.30 -8.48
CA GLU A 226 -16.95 -5.54 -9.11
C GLU A 226 -18.43 -5.86 -8.81
N TYR A 227 -18.87 -5.62 -7.59
CA TYR A 227 -20.28 -5.71 -7.23
C TYR A 227 -21.15 -4.78 -8.09
N PHE A 228 -20.76 -3.50 -8.27
CA PHE A 228 -21.53 -2.58 -9.12
C PHE A 228 -21.55 -3.03 -10.58
N ASP A 229 -20.43 -3.50 -11.13
CA ASP A 229 -20.36 -4.00 -12.50
C ASP A 229 -21.20 -5.26 -12.69
N SER A 230 -21.29 -6.11 -11.67
CA SER A 230 -22.09 -7.33 -11.74
C SER A 230 -23.58 -7.04 -11.84
N GLN A 231 -24.06 -5.91 -11.30
CA GLN A 231 -25.48 -5.54 -11.37
C GLN A 231 -25.97 -5.24 -12.82
N GLU A 232 -25.02 -5.03 -13.73
CA GLU A 232 -25.30 -4.79 -15.17
C GLU A 232 -25.21 -6.10 -16.00
N ARG A 233 -24.92 -7.25 -15.37
CA ARG A 233 -24.76 -8.58 -15.98
C ARG A 233 -26.07 -9.39 -15.97
N PRO A 234 -26.14 -10.53 -16.69
CA PRO A 234 -27.22 -11.49 -16.56
C PRO A 234 -27.45 -11.92 -15.13
N ALA A 235 -28.68 -12.27 -14.77
CA ALA A 235 -29.11 -12.53 -13.38
C ALA A 235 -28.33 -13.64 -12.67
N ASP A 236 -27.82 -14.61 -13.39
CA ASP A 236 -26.99 -15.72 -12.88
C ASP A 236 -25.53 -15.30 -12.61
N GLU A 237 -25.10 -14.13 -13.11
CA GLU A 237 -23.76 -13.57 -12.87
C GLU A 237 -23.77 -12.43 -11.85
N VAL A 238 -24.92 -12.04 -11.32
CA VAL A 238 -25.04 -10.94 -10.35
C VAL A 238 -24.45 -11.35 -9.01
N LEU A 239 -23.49 -10.56 -8.52
CA LEU A 239 -22.95 -10.75 -7.18
C LEU A 239 -23.95 -10.26 -6.12
N SER A 240 -24.17 -11.04 -5.07
CA SER A 240 -24.86 -10.56 -3.88
C SER A 240 -23.93 -9.68 -3.04
N LEU A 241 -24.51 -8.80 -2.22
CA LEU A 241 -23.75 -8.00 -1.27
C LEU A 241 -23.01 -8.90 -0.28
N ASP A 242 -23.64 -9.96 0.23
CA ASP A 242 -23.03 -10.92 1.15
C ASP A 242 -21.78 -11.56 0.54
N ARG A 243 -21.85 -11.98 -0.72
CA ARG A 243 -20.70 -12.54 -1.44
C ARG A 243 -19.57 -11.54 -1.59
N THR A 244 -19.90 -10.28 -1.86
CA THR A 244 -18.94 -9.19 -1.92
C THR A 244 -18.23 -8.97 -0.59
N VAL A 245 -19.00 -8.98 0.51
CA VAL A 245 -18.47 -8.85 1.88
C VAL A 245 -17.51 -10.00 2.21
N GLU A 246 -17.91 -11.25 1.93
CA GLU A 246 -17.04 -12.42 2.11
C GLU A 246 -15.72 -12.27 1.34
N THR A 247 -15.78 -11.73 0.12
CA THR A 247 -14.61 -11.52 -0.72
C THR A 247 -13.69 -10.43 -0.13
N ILE A 248 -14.24 -9.32 0.37
CA ILE A 248 -13.48 -8.29 1.07
C ILE A 248 -12.79 -8.89 2.31
N GLN A 249 -13.49 -9.67 3.11
CA GLN A 249 -12.93 -10.33 4.29
C GLN A 249 -11.78 -11.27 3.90
N LEU A 250 -11.97 -12.10 2.88
CA LEU A 250 -10.96 -13.03 2.38
C LEU A 250 -9.72 -12.29 1.89
N ASN A 251 -9.89 -11.25 1.07
CA ASN A 251 -8.78 -10.47 0.52
C ASN A 251 -8.03 -9.68 1.61
N THR A 252 -8.74 -9.22 2.65
CA THR A 252 -8.12 -8.59 3.83
C THR A 252 -7.28 -9.60 4.61
N ARG A 253 -7.74 -10.85 4.79
CA ARG A 253 -6.96 -11.93 5.40
C ARG A 253 -5.71 -12.25 4.57
N HIS A 254 -5.84 -12.28 3.25
CA HIS A 254 -4.69 -12.46 2.33
C HIS A 254 -3.69 -11.31 2.46
N TYR A 255 -4.16 -10.07 2.62
CA TYR A 255 -3.28 -8.94 2.85
C TYR A 255 -2.52 -9.06 4.17
N ALA A 256 -3.21 -9.39 5.26
CA ALA A 256 -2.57 -9.65 6.55
C ALA A 256 -1.54 -10.79 6.49
N LYS A 257 -1.83 -11.87 5.75
CA LYS A 257 -0.87 -12.95 5.51
C LYS A 257 0.37 -12.45 4.75
N ARG A 258 0.19 -11.59 3.74
CA ARG A 258 1.32 -10.97 3.00
C ARG A 258 2.19 -10.10 3.90
N GLN A 259 1.59 -9.29 4.79
CA GLN A 259 2.34 -8.52 5.79
C GLN A 259 3.19 -9.43 6.68
N MET A 260 2.62 -10.49 7.24
CA MET A 260 3.35 -11.43 8.09
C MET A 260 4.48 -12.14 7.34
N THR A 261 4.26 -12.53 6.08
CA THR A 261 5.30 -13.15 5.24
C THR A 261 6.44 -12.18 4.94
N TRP A 262 6.13 -10.91 4.73
CA TRP A 262 7.12 -9.88 4.49
C TRP A 262 8.00 -9.63 5.71
N TRP A 263 7.36 -9.39 6.85
CA TRP A 263 8.06 -8.99 8.07
C TRP A 263 8.80 -10.13 8.78
N ARG A 264 8.43 -11.39 8.56
CA ARG A 264 9.18 -12.55 9.08
C ARG A 264 10.61 -12.64 8.54
N ARG A 265 10.93 -11.97 7.46
CA ARG A 265 12.28 -11.92 6.87
C ARG A 265 13.20 -10.94 7.59
N ASP A 266 12.66 -10.08 8.41
CA ASP A 266 13.40 -9.04 9.13
C ASP A 266 13.67 -9.51 10.57
N ALA A 267 14.88 -9.99 10.82
CA ALA A 267 15.31 -10.43 12.16
C ALA A 267 15.41 -9.29 13.19
N GLY A 268 15.41 -8.03 12.73
CA GLY A 268 15.45 -6.84 13.59
C GLY A 268 14.10 -6.47 14.21
N ILE A 269 13.02 -7.19 13.90
CA ILE A 269 11.70 -6.90 14.46
C ILE A 269 11.52 -7.60 15.82
N ARG A 270 11.24 -6.81 16.85
CA ARG A 270 10.76 -7.31 18.14
C ARG A 270 9.26 -7.56 18.09
N TRP A 271 8.86 -8.82 18.14
CA TRP A 271 7.46 -9.22 18.09
C TRP A 271 6.79 -9.18 19.45
N ILE A 272 5.58 -8.63 19.51
CA ILE A 272 4.74 -8.58 20.71
C ILE A 272 3.41 -9.28 20.40
N ASP A 273 3.07 -10.28 21.19
CA ASP A 273 1.74 -10.93 21.16
C ASP A 273 0.74 -10.06 21.94
N ILE A 274 -0.41 -9.76 21.30
CA ILE A 274 -1.43 -8.85 21.85
C ILE A 274 -2.84 -9.42 21.73
#